data_d67b337e090aa7e4fb3b0195a5d85d20
#
_entry.id   d67b337e090aa7e4fb3b0195a5d85d20
#
_cell.length_a   1.000
_cell.length_b   1.000
_cell.length_c   1.000
_cell.angle_alpha   90.00
_cell.angle_beta   90.00
_cell.angle_gamma   90.00
#
_symmetry.space_group_name_H-M   'P 1'
#
loop_
_entity.id
_entity.type
_entity.pdbx_description
1 polymer ?
#
loop_
_entity_poly.entity_id
_entity_poly.type
_entity_poly.pdbx_seq_one_letter_code
_entity_poly.pdbx_strand_id
1 'polypeptide(L)'
;MQVYKAIKYIRLSYTDDKTVESDSVANQRRLIDDYIARHPEIEVVAEKIDDGYSGVLFDRPAFQEMIRMIEQGEANCVIVKDLSRLGREYIETGRYMRRVFPAYGVRFIAINDNVDTENDAADDLCLLYTSDAADD
;
A
#
# COMPACT_ATOMS: atom_id res chain seq x y z
N MET A 1 -20.18 -4.74 -12.68
CA MET A 1 -18.80 -4.32 -12.38
C MET A 1 -18.52 -4.54 -10.91
N GLN A 2 -17.40 -5.19 -10.61
CA GLN A 2 -17.02 -5.41 -9.22
C GLN A 2 -16.52 -4.11 -8.60
N VAL A 3 -17.02 -3.78 -7.41
CA VAL A 3 -16.58 -2.61 -6.67
C VAL A 3 -15.60 -3.05 -5.59
N TYR A 4 -14.44 -2.38 -5.51
CA TYR A 4 -13.44 -2.64 -4.50
C TYR A 4 -13.59 -1.65 -3.36
N LYS A 5 -13.58 -2.17 -2.14
CA LYS A 5 -13.62 -1.34 -0.92
C LYS A 5 -12.18 -1.09 -0.49
N ALA A 6 -11.72 0.13 -0.70
CA ALA A 6 -10.31 0.46 -0.61
C ALA A 6 -9.96 1.21 0.67
N ILE A 7 -8.79 0.88 1.20
CA ILE A 7 -8.14 1.65 2.26
C ILE A 7 -7.00 2.43 1.63
N LYS A 8 -6.98 3.75 1.85
CA LYS A 8 -5.83 4.57 1.49
C LYS A 8 -4.83 4.48 2.63
N TYR A 9 -3.64 3.93 2.36
CA TYR A 9 -2.62 3.82 3.38
C TYR A 9 -1.49 4.80 3.11
N ILE A 10 -1.19 5.62 4.10
CA ILE A 10 -0.19 6.68 4.01
C ILE A 10 0.80 6.47 5.16
N ARG A 11 2.09 6.43 4.84
CA ARG A 11 3.14 6.33 5.84
C ARG A 11 4.19 7.39 5.62
N LEU A 12 4.61 8.02 6.72
CA LEU A 12 5.70 8.99 6.74
C LEU A 12 6.61 8.63 7.90
N SER A 13 7.89 8.38 7.62
CA SER A 13 8.84 7.99 8.66
C SER A 13 9.59 9.20 9.21
N TYR A 14 10.30 9.01 10.32
CA TYR A 14 11.13 10.07 10.90
C TYR A 14 12.25 10.50 9.96
N THR A 15 12.73 9.58 9.12
CA THR A 15 13.81 9.87 8.19
C THR A 15 13.35 10.61 6.93
N ASP A 16 12.04 10.64 6.68
CA ASP A 16 11.50 11.41 5.57
C ASP A 16 11.56 12.90 5.90
N ASP A 17 11.95 13.70 4.91
CA ASP A 17 11.99 15.14 5.09
C ASP A 17 10.56 15.68 4.97
N LYS A 18 9.98 16.06 6.11
CA LYS A 18 8.59 16.54 6.15
C LYS A 18 8.40 17.89 5.48
N THR A 19 9.50 18.59 5.19
CA THR A 19 9.42 19.83 4.43
C THR A 19 9.36 19.58 2.92
N VAL A 20 9.70 18.38 2.47
CA VAL A 20 9.58 17.98 1.07
C VAL A 20 8.13 17.65 0.80
N GLU A 21 7.46 18.51 0.07
CA GLU A 21 6.02 18.41 -0.13
C GLU A 21 5.60 17.11 -0.80
N SER A 22 6.44 16.57 -1.70
CA SER A 22 6.11 15.36 -2.45
C SER A 22 5.91 14.13 -1.56
N ASP A 23 6.52 14.12 -0.37
CA ASP A 23 6.41 12.99 0.55
C ASP A 23 5.43 13.23 1.69
N SER A 24 4.84 14.43 1.76
CA SER A 24 3.91 14.76 2.84
C SER A 24 2.65 13.90 2.78
N VAL A 25 1.95 13.83 3.92
CA VAL A 25 0.65 13.16 3.98
C VAL A 25 -0.31 13.77 2.97
N ALA A 26 -0.33 15.10 2.86
CA ALA A 26 -1.24 15.80 1.94
C ALA A 26 -0.97 15.40 0.49
N ASN A 27 0.28 15.28 0.10
CA ASN A 27 0.62 14.91 -1.27
C ASN A 27 0.37 13.45 -1.58
N GLN A 28 0.65 12.55 -0.63
CA GLN A 28 0.29 11.14 -0.80
C GLN A 28 -1.23 11.01 -0.97
N ARG A 29 -2.00 11.73 -0.15
CA ARG A 29 -3.46 11.71 -0.24
C ARG A 29 -3.93 12.22 -1.59
N ARG A 30 -3.37 13.33 -2.06
CA ARG A 30 -3.75 13.90 -3.35
C ARG A 30 -3.47 12.94 -4.50
N LEU A 31 -2.31 12.32 -4.49
CA LEU A 31 -1.94 11.35 -5.52
C LEU A 31 -2.91 10.17 -5.55
N ILE A 32 -3.25 9.65 -4.38
CA ILE A 32 -4.16 8.53 -4.26
C ILE A 32 -5.57 8.93 -4.69
N ASP A 33 -6.04 10.11 -4.26
CA ASP A 33 -7.37 10.59 -4.63
C ASP A 33 -7.49 10.82 -6.14
N ASP A 34 -6.44 11.35 -6.77
CA ASP A 34 -6.43 11.51 -8.23
C ASP A 34 -6.53 10.16 -8.94
N TYR A 35 -5.83 9.16 -8.43
CA TYR A 35 -5.90 7.82 -9.00
C TYR A 35 -7.32 7.26 -8.88
N ILE A 36 -7.92 7.39 -7.70
CA ILE A 36 -9.26 6.87 -7.45
C ILE A 36 -10.30 7.56 -8.33
N ALA A 37 -10.14 8.87 -8.56
CA ALA A 37 -11.05 9.62 -9.41
C ALA A 37 -11.11 9.07 -10.84
N ARG A 38 -10.05 8.42 -11.29
CA ARG A 38 -9.98 7.80 -12.62
C ARG A 38 -10.36 6.32 -12.62
N HIS A 39 -10.73 5.77 -11.45
CA HIS A 39 -11.05 4.36 -11.31
C HIS A 39 -12.37 4.20 -10.57
N PRO A 40 -13.51 4.30 -11.29
CA PRO A 40 -14.83 4.27 -10.63
C PRO A 40 -15.16 2.95 -9.95
N GLU A 41 -14.40 1.89 -10.25
CA GLU A 41 -14.58 0.60 -9.58
C GLU A 41 -14.05 0.61 -8.14
N ILE A 42 -13.37 1.68 -7.70
CA ILE A 42 -12.78 1.77 -6.38
C ILE A 42 -13.58 2.71 -5.50
N GLU A 43 -14.03 2.22 -4.34
CA GLU A 43 -14.72 3.01 -3.33
C GLU A 43 -13.87 3.05 -2.07
N VAL A 44 -13.57 4.25 -1.57
CA VAL A 44 -12.76 4.41 -0.35
C VAL A 44 -13.64 4.20 0.87
N VAL A 45 -13.25 3.27 1.73
CA VAL A 45 -13.95 3.01 3.00
C VAL A 45 -13.18 3.49 4.21
N ALA A 46 -11.87 3.71 4.08
CA ALA A 46 -11.05 4.19 5.20
C ALA A 46 -9.76 4.83 4.69
N GLU A 47 -9.19 5.68 5.51
CA GLU A 47 -7.85 6.22 5.31
C GLU A 47 -7.06 5.94 6.58
N LYS A 48 -5.89 5.29 6.44
CA LYS A 48 -5.04 4.92 7.56
C LYS A 48 -3.69 5.59 7.41
N ILE A 49 -3.27 6.33 8.43
CA ILE A 49 -2.06 7.13 8.38
C ILE A 49 -1.15 6.76 9.54
N ASP A 50 0.09 6.40 9.23
CA ASP A 50 1.16 6.20 10.20
C ASP A 50 2.23 7.26 9.97
N ASP A 51 2.15 8.36 10.70
CA ASP A 51 3.09 9.47 10.62
C ASP A 51 4.17 9.28 11.70
N GLY A 52 5.43 9.20 11.26
CA GLY A 52 6.56 9.02 12.17
C GLY A 52 6.94 7.55 12.40
N TYR A 53 6.51 6.65 11.55
CA TYR A 53 6.80 5.21 11.68
C TYR A 53 7.68 4.70 10.55
N SER A 54 8.65 3.85 10.92
CA SER A 54 9.60 3.28 9.98
C SER A 54 8.94 2.28 9.04
N GLY A 55 9.42 2.23 7.79
CA GLY A 55 9.01 1.20 6.84
C GLY A 55 9.64 -0.16 7.10
N VAL A 56 10.62 -0.24 8.02
CA VAL A 56 11.28 -1.50 8.36
C VAL A 56 10.43 -2.35 9.30
N LEU A 57 9.68 -1.70 10.20
CA LEU A 57 8.85 -2.39 11.18
C LEU A 57 7.39 -2.37 10.76
N PHE A 58 6.66 -3.44 11.10
CA PHE A 58 5.24 -3.58 10.78
C PHE A 58 4.33 -3.44 12.00
N ASP A 59 4.87 -2.98 13.14
CA ASP A 59 4.10 -2.72 14.35
C ASP A 59 3.48 -1.32 14.36
N ARG A 60 3.11 -0.84 13.18
CA ARG A 60 2.51 0.48 12.99
C ARG A 60 1.01 0.40 13.26
N PRO A 61 0.45 1.27 14.13
CA PRO A 61 -0.94 1.12 14.57
C PRO A 61 -1.96 1.22 13.43
N ALA A 62 -1.81 2.17 12.51
CA ALA A 62 -2.76 2.31 11.42
C ALA A 62 -2.65 1.13 10.45
N PHE A 63 -1.45 0.62 10.22
CA PHE A 63 -1.25 -0.57 9.41
C PHE A 63 -1.95 -1.78 10.03
N GLN A 64 -1.81 -1.96 11.34
CA GLN A 64 -2.46 -3.07 12.03
C GLN A 64 -3.99 -2.97 11.96
N GLU A 65 -4.54 -1.76 12.08
CA GLU A 65 -5.97 -1.56 11.90
C GLU A 65 -6.42 -1.91 10.50
N MET A 66 -5.63 -1.54 9.50
CA MET A 66 -5.91 -1.88 8.11
C MET A 66 -5.98 -3.40 7.92
N ILE A 67 -5.01 -4.12 8.45
CA ILE A 67 -4.98 -5.58 8.34
C ILE A 67 -6.21 -6.19 9.03
N ARG A 68 -6.59 -5.65 10.19
CA ARG A 68 -7.79 -6.12 10.89
C ARG A 68 -9.04 -5.94 10.05
N MET A 69 -9.18 -4.80 9.39
CA MET A 69 -10.31 -4.56 8.49
C MET A 69 -10.35 -5.57 7.35
N ILE A 70 -9.19 -5.88 6.79
CA ILE A 70 -9.07 -6.87 5.73
C ILE A 70 -9.50 -8.26 6.23
N GLU A 71 -9.04 -8.64 7.41
CA GLU A 71 -9.37 -9.94 7.99
C GLU A 71 -10.85 -10.09 8.29
N GLN A 72 -11.51 -8.98 8.61
CA GLN A 72 -12.95 -8.98 8.89
C GLN A 72 -13.81 -8.81 7.64
N GLY A 73 -13.19 -8.69 6.48
CA GLY A 73 -13.93 -8.54 5.23
C GLY A 73 -14.50 -7.15 4.99
N GLU A 74 -14.02 -6.15 5.74
CA GLU A 74 -14.51 -4.77 5.61
C GLU A 74 -13.84 -4.03 4.46
N ALA A 75 -12.69 -4.54 3.97
CA ALA A 75 -11.98 -3.95 2.86
C ALA A 75 -11.30 -5.04 2.03
N ASN A 76 -11.19 -4.81 0.72
CA ASN A 76 -10.55 -5.76 -0.18
C ASN A 76 -9.63 -5.06 -1.19
N CYS A 77 -9.18 -3.86 -0.87
CA CYS A 77 -8.23 -3.13 -1.71
C CYS A 77 -7.36 -2.24 -0.84
N VAL A 78 -6.08 -2.17 -1.15
CA VAL A 78 -5.13 -1.28 -0.47
C VAL A 78 -4.43 -0.45 -1.52
N ILE A 79 -4.40 0.87 -1.34
CA ILE A 79 -3.74 1.78 -2.25
C ILE A 79 -2.69 2.58 -1.51
N VAL A 80 -1.46 2.59 -2.05
CA VAL A 80 -0.34 3.35 -1.50
C VAL A 80 0.31 4.15 -2.62
N LYS A 81 1.08 5.17 -2.24
CA LYS A 81 1.84 5.97 -3.19
C LYS A 81 2.89 5.10 -3.91
N ASP A 82 3.64 4.32 -3.14
CA ASP A 82 4.66 3.41 -3.66
C ASP A 82 4.88 2.26 -2.69
N LEU A 83 5.66 1.28 -3.12
CA LEU A 83 5.91 0.07 -2.33
C LEU A 83 6.57 0.37 -0.99
N SER A 84 7.40 1.41 -0.91
CA SER A 84 8.08 1.75 0.33
C SER A 84 7.10 2.18 1.42
N ARG A 85 5.91 2.65 1.05
CA ARG A 85 4.88 3.02 2.04
C ARG A 85 4.28 1.79 2.69
N LEU A 86 4.16 0.68 1.95
CA LEU A 86 3.75 -0.59 2.56
C LEU A 86 4.83 -1.10 3.52
N GLY A 87 6.10 -1.10 3.09
CA GLY A 87 7.22 -1.47 3.93
C GLY A 87 8.50 -1.50 3.13
N ARG A 88 9.62 -1.27 3.83
CA ARG A 88 10.97 -1.32 3.22
C ARG A 88 11.67 -2.63 3.51
N GLU A 89 11.21 -3.40 4.49
CA GLU A 89 11.74 -4.72 4.77
C GLU A 89 11.07 -5.68 3.79
N TYR A 90 11.84 -6.19 2.82
CA TYR A 90 11.22 -6.85 1.68
C TYR A 90 10.75 -8.27 1.96
N ILE A 91 11.24 -8.94 3.00
CA ILE A 91 10.74 -10.26 3.36
C ILE A 91 9.29 -10.17 3.84
N GLU A 92 9.03 -9.28 4.80
CA GLU A 92 7.67 -9.09 5.32
C GLU A 92 6.76 -8.43 4.29
N THR A 93 7.28 -7.46 3.54
CA THR A 93 6.51 -6.83 2.46
C THR A 93 6.10 -7.87 1.43
N GLY A 94 7.03 -8.74 1.05
CA GLY A 94 6.73 -9.83 0.12
C GLY A 94 5.71 -10.80 0.68
N ARG A 95 5.76 -11.10 1.98
CA ARG A 95 4.78 -11.96 2.62
C ARG A 95 3.36 -11.39 2.50
N TYR A 96 3.21 -10.07 2.75
CA TYR A 96 1.91 -9.42 2.58
C TYR A 96 1.43 -9.45 1.13
N MET A 97 2.32 -9.17 0.19
CA MET A 97 1.96 -9.13 -1.22
C MET A 97 1.64 -10.51 -1.79
N ARG A 98 2.38 -11.54 -1.37
CA ARG A 98 2.29 -12.89 -1.97
C ARG A 98 1.31 -13.79 -1.24
N ARG A 99 1.11 -13.59 0.06
CA ARG A 99 0.33 -14.52 0.88
C ARG A 99 -0.87 -13.87 1.54
N VAL A 100 -0.65 -12.79 2.28
CA VAL A 100 -1.74 -12.21 3.08
C VAL A 100 -2.80 -11.60 2.18
N PHE A 101 -2.41 -10.71 1.28
CA PHE A 101 -3.38 -10.05 0.40
C PHE A 101 -4.09 -11.04 -0.52
N PRO A 102 -3.40 -11.95 -1.22
CA PRO A 102 -4.12 -12.94 -2.03
C PRO A 102 -5.04 -13.85 -1.24
N ALA A 103 -4.62 -14.23 -0.01
CA ALA A 103 -5.44 -15.11 0.83
C ALA A 103 -6.78 -14.48 1.19
N TYR A 104 -6.84 -13.16 1.32
CA TYR A 104 -8.06 -12.42 1.63
C TYR A 104 -8.71 -11.79 0.39
N GLY A 105 -8.18 -12.07 -0.79
CA GLY A 105 -8.72 -11.51 -2.03
C GLY A 105 -8.51 -10.01 -2.16
N VAL A 106 -7.41 -9.48 -1.63
CA VAL A 106 -7.14 -8.04 -1.61
C VAL A 106 -6.38 -7.63 -2.86
N ARG A 107 -6.92 -6.62 -3.55
CA ARG A 107 -6.21 -5.94 -4.63
C ARG A 107 -5.24 -4.92 -4.02
N PHE A 108 -3.98 -4.97 -4.41
CA PHE A 108 -2.97 -4.05 -3.91
C PHE A 108 -2.47 -3.17 -5.05
N ILE A 109 -2.45 -1.86 -4.82
CA ILE A 109 -2.04 -0.87 -5.82
C ILE A 109 -0.95 0.02 -5.22
N ALA A 110 0.20 0.08 -5.89
CA ALA A 110 1.28 1.02 -5.58
C ALA A 110 1.46 1.92 -6.80
N ILE A 111 0.98 3.15 -6.72
CA ILE A 111 0.77 4.00 -7.89
C ILE A 111 2.07 4.33 -8.62
N ASN A 112 3.08 4.81 -7.89
CA ASN A 112 4.34 5.25 -8.51
C ASN A 112 5.21 4.10 -9.00
N ASP A 113 4.97 2.89 -8.50
CA ASP A 113 5.68 1.69 -8.98
C ASP A 113 4.92 0.98 -10.08
N ASN A 114 3.76 1.52 -10.45
CA ASN A 114 2.92 0.95 -11.50
C ASN A 114 2.53 -0.50 -11.17
N VAL A 115 2.22 -0.76 -9.90
CA VAL A 115 1.84 -2.07 -9.40
C VAL A 115 0.33 -2.11 -9.19
N ASP A 116 -0.32 -3.16 -9.72
CA ASP A 116 -1.73 -3.40 -9.51
C ASP A 116 -1.95 -4.91 -9.61
N THR A 117 -2.23 -5.56 -8.49
CA THR A 117 -2.33 -7.02 -8.44
C THR A 117 -3.54 -7.57 -9.19
N GLU A 118 -4.49 -6.73 -9.55
CA GLU A 118 -5.57 -7.17 -10.44
C GLU A 118 -5.04 -7.52 -11.84
N ASN A 119 -4.01 -6.79 -12.29
CA ASN A 119 -3.44 -6.95 -13.62
C ASN A 119 -2.17 -7.80 -13.62
N ASP A 120 -1.49 -7.90 -12.47
CA ASP A 120 -0.19 -8.53 -12.36
C ASP A 120 -0.25 -9.70 -11.39
N ALA A 121 0.45 -10.80 -11.71
CA ALA A 121 0.57 -11.93 -10.82
C ALA A 121 1.44 -11.55 -9.60
N ALA A 122 1.08 -12.07 -8.42
CA ALA A 122 1.84 -11.79 -7.20
C ALA A 122 3.30 -12.22 -7.31
N ASP A 123 3.57 -13.32 -8.01
CA ASP A 123 4.93 -13.81 -8.21
C ASP A 123 5.77 -12.83 -9.03
N ASP A 124 5.18 -12.22 -10.04
CA ASP A 124 5.86 -11.20 -10.85
C ASP A 124 6.23 -9.99 -10.01
N LEU A 125 5.32 -9.57 -9.13
CA LEU A 125 5.58 -8.45 -8.24
C LEU A 125 6.71 -8.76 -7.26
N CYS A 126 6.76 -9.99 -6.76
CA CYS A 126 7.81 -10.41 -5.85
C CYS A 126 9.18 -10.41 -6.53
N LEU A 127 9.23 -10.87 -7.77
CA LEU A 127 10.47 -10.86 -8.54
C LEU A 127 10.96 -9.45 -8.79
N LEU A 128 10.05 -8.54 -9.12
CA LEU A 128 10.39 -7.14 -9.34
C LEU A 128 10.97 -6.52 -8.08
N TYR A 129 10.33 -6.74 -6.94
CA TYR A 129 10.77 -6.18 -5.67
C TYR A 129 12.11 -6.77 -5.24
N THR A 130 12.28 -8.08 -5.42
CA THR A 130 13.53 -8.76 -5.09
C THR A 130 14.67 -8.29 -5.99
N SER A 131 14.39 -8.06 -7.27
CA SER A 131 15.40 -7.56 -8.20
C SER A 131 15.90 -6.19 -7.79
N ASP A 132 15.00 -5.31 -7.36
CA ASP A 132 15.38 -3.99 -6.86
C ASP A 132 16.28 -4.12 -5.63
N ALA A 133 15.96 -5.03 -4.73
CA ALA A 133 16.78 -5.25 -3.53
C ALA A 133 18.13 -5.86 -3.88
N ALA A 134 18.17 -6.73 -4.88
CA ALA A 134 19.41 -7.39 -5.29
C ALA A 134 20.40 -6.44 -5.98
N ASP A 135 19.88 -5.39 -6.60
CA ASP A 135 20.72 -4.39 -7.27
C ASP A 135 21.45 -3.47 -6.29
N ASP A 136 21.05 -3.48 -5.07
CA ASP A 136 21.72 -2.70 -4.01
C ASP A 136 23.02 -3.42 -3.50
#